data_f7413b49633fcb7c321706b0a7c0e411
#
_entry.id   f7413b49633fcb7c321706b0a7c0e411
#
_cell.length_a   1.000
_cell.length_b   1.000
_cell.length_c   1.000
_cell.angle_alpha   90.00
_cell.angle_beta   90.00
_cell.angle_gamma   90.00
#
_symmetry.space_group_name_H-M   'P 1'
#
loop_
_entity.id
_entity.type
_entity.pdbx_description
1 polymer ?
#
loop_
_entity_poly.entity_id
_entity_poly.type
_entity_poly.pdbx_seq_one_letter_code
_entity_poly.pdbx_strand_id
1 'polypeptide(L)'
;MKILVLNCGSSSIKYKLYNMDDNSVLAAGGVERIGLDEAFIKITLPNGEKKKIMHDMPDHKEGVNFVFQCLLDPEFGAIKSLSEIDAVGHRIVQGGDLFEKSVIVDKSVEDGIESLCDLAPVHNAGHLKGLRAVDKLMPDVPQVCVFDNAFHSTMPDYAYLYAVPYELYEKYHVRRYGFHGTSHRYVSQRVCEFLGRDIKTQRIITCHIGNGASVSAVKFGKCVDTSMGLTPLAGVMMGSRSGDIDPSAVTFLMEKLGKKPQEMADFLNKESGVLGITGISSDMREVESAAAEGNKRAQLALKMYNYRIKKYIGAYAAAMGGVDIIVWTAGVGENQVGTRLEACSGLEFLGVEMDAEANKVRGEEAIISKPESKVTVCVIPTDEELMIAKDTMALLQK
;
A
#
# COMPACT_ATOMS: atom_id res chain seq x y z
N MET A 1 2.75 -25.60 -5.51
CA MET A 1 3.49 -24.89 -4.44
C MET A 1 2.51 -24.07 -3.61
N LYS A 2 2.49 -24.26 -2.28
CA LYS A 2 1.63 -23.48 -1.35
C LYS A 2 2.46 -22.42 -0.62
N ILE A 3 2.08 -21.17 -0.77
CA ILE A 3 2.79 -20.03 -0.17
C ILE A 3 1.86 -19.29 0.78
N LEU A 4 2.30 -19.17 2.04
CA LEU A 4 1.64 -18.34 3.03
C LEU A 4 2.20 -16.92 2.95
N VAL A 5 1.34 -15.93 2.78
CA VAL A 5 1.71 -14.51 2.83
C VAL A 5 1.26 -13.91 4.15
N LEU A 6 2.18 -13.25 4.84
CA LEU A 6 1.94 -12.56 6.10
C LEU A 6 2.23 -11.06 5.99
N ASN A 7 1.33 -10.26 6.54
CA ASN A 7 1.51 -8.82 6.71
C ASN A 7 1.27 -8.49 8.19
N CYS A 8 2.36 -8.42 8.97
CA CYS A 8 2.35 -8.21 10.40
C CYS A 8 2.45 -6.72 10.74
N GLY A 9 1.34 -6.12 11.18
CA GLY A 9 1.33 -4.77 11.76
C GLY A 9 1.73 -4.76 13.24
N SER A 10 1.62 -3.61 13.90
CA SER A 10 1.95 -3.46 15.33
C SER A 10 1.04 -4.28 16.26
N SER A 11 -0.23 -4.44 15.89
CA SER A 11 -1.25 -5.17 16.67
C SER A 11 -2.17 -6.02 15.81
N SER A 12 -1.75 -6.37 14.60
CA SER A 12 -2.55 -7.16 13.66
C SER A 12 -1.68 -8.00 12.74
N ILE A 13 -2.25 -9.08 12.21
CA ILE A 13 -1.64 -9.93 11.18
C ILE A 13 -2.71 -10.19 10.12
N LYS A 14 -2.45 -9.81 8.87
CA LYS A 14 -3.25 -10.27 7.73
C LYS A 14 -2.54 -11.42 7.07
N TYR A 15 -3.28 -12.42 6.59
CA TYR A 15 -2.69 -13.56 5.91
C TYR A 15 -3.55 -14.03 4.74
N LYS A 16 -2.86 -14.60 3.74
CA LYS A 16 -3.45 -15.40 2.66
C LYS A 16 -2.56 -16.59 2.37
N LEU A 17 -3.15 -17.76 2.20
CA LEU A 17 -2.48 -18.96 1.72
C LEU A 17 -2.86 -19.16 0.24
N TYR A 18 -1.87 -19.20 -0.62
CA TYR A 18 -2.05 -19.40 -2.06
C TYR A 18 -1.63 -20.80 -2.50
N ASN A 19 -2.37 -21.35 -3.46
CA ASN A 19 -1.85 -22.37 -4.35
C ASN A 19 -1.26 -21.69 -5.59
N MET A 20 0.07 -21.76 -5.75
CA MET A 20 0.76 -21.07 -6.85
C MET A 20 0.68 -21.78 -8.21
N ASP A 21 0.07 -22.98 -8.28
CA ASP A 21 -0.12 -23.68 -9.54
C ASP A 21 -1.21 -23.01 -10.39
N ASP A 22 -2.21 -22.39 -9.72
CA ASP A 22 -3.33 -21.69 -10.34
C ASP A 22 -3.58 -20.29 -9.75
N ASN A 23 -2.75 -19.83 -8.81
CA ASN A 23 -2.88 -18.60 -8.04
C ASN A 23 -4.17 -18.51 -7.21
N SER A 24 -4.81 -19.63 -6.89
CA SER A 24 -6.02 -19.64 -6.07
C SER A 24 -5.71 -19.38 -4.60
N VAL A 25 -6.64 -18.69 -3.92
CA VAL A 25 -6.58 -18.44 -2.48
C VAL A 25 -7.22 -19.61 -1.76
N LEU A 26 -6.42 -20.35 -0.99
CA LEU A 26 -6.88 -21.50 -0.19
C LEU A 26 -7.45 -21.07 1.15
N ALA A 27 -6.90 -20.02 1.76
CA ALA A 27 -7.38 -19.42 3.00
C ALA A 27 -7.00 -17.95 3.07
N ALA A 28 -7.84 -17.14 3.71
CA ALA A 28 -7.56 -15.73 4.00
C ALA A 28 -8.16 -15.31 5.33
N GLY A 29 -7.49 -14.39 6.00
CA GLY A 29 -7.99 -13.87 7.26
C GLY A 29 -7.12 -12.77 7.86
N GLY A 30 -7.47 -12.38 9.08
CA GLY A 30 -6.70 -11.39 9.83
C GLY A 30 -6.92 -11.50 11.33
N VAL A 31 -5.82 -11.45 12.03
CA VAL A 31 -5.75 -11.31 13.49
C VAL A 31 -5.77 -9.82 13.83
N GLU A 32 -6.52 -9.44 14.83
CA GLU A 32 -6.68 -8.08 15.30
C GLU A 32 -6.51 -7.99 16.82
N ARG A 33 -6.01 -6.85 17.30
CA ARG A 33 -5.86 -6.51 18.71
C ARG A 33 -4.82 -7.37 19.46
N ILE A 34 -3.74 -7.78 18.78
CA ILE A 34 -2.61 -8.48 19.41
C ILE A 34 -2.05 -7.63 20.55
N GLY A 35 -1.86 -8.23 21.73
CA GLY A 35 -1.38 -7.57 22.94
C GLY A 35 -2.43 -6.66 23.62
N LEU A 36 -3.68 -6.74 23.22
CA LEU A 36 -4.81 -5.99 23.78
C LEU A 36 -5.94 -6.95 24.17
N ASP A 37 -6.83 -6.48 25.05
CA ASP A 37 -8.03 -7.22 25.41
C ASP A 37 -8.92 -7.49 24.19
N GLU A 38 -9.68 -8.59 24.24
CA GLU A 38 -10.60 -9.02 23.18
C GLU A 38 -9.93 -9.20 21.82
N ALA A 39 -8.75 -9.78 21.78
CA ALA A 39 -8.10 -10.15 20.54
C ALA A 39 -8.92 -11.24 19.80
N PHE A 40 -8.90 -11.21 18.48
CA PHE A 40 -9.68 -12.13 17.66
C PHE A 40 -9.04 -12.35 16.28
N ILE A 41 -9.45 -13.45 15.63
CA ILE A 41 -9.20 -13.67 14.21
C ILE A 41 -10.51 -13.57 13.43
N LYS A 42 -10.47 -12.96 12.26
CA LYS A 42 -11.51 -13.05 11.22
C LYS A 42 -10.98 -13.93 10.10
N ILE A 43 -11.70 -14.98 9.77
CA ILE A 43 -11.39 -15.87 8.67
C ILE A 43 -12.48 -15.76 7.59
N THR A 44 -12.09 -15.91 6.33
CA THR A 44 -13.02 -16.03 5.21
C THR A 44 -13.14 -17.51 4.87
N LEU A 45 -14.34 -18.05 5.02
CA LEU A 45 -14.65 -19.44 4.69
C LEU A 45 -14.72 -19.65 3.17
N PRO A 46 -14.62 -20.90 2.67
CA PRO A 46 -14.73 -21.20 1.24
C PRO A 46 -16.03 -20.73 0.58
N ASN A 47 -17.12 -20.64 1.35
CA ASN A 47 -18.41 -20.11 0.90
C ASN A 47 -18.49 -18.57 0.88
N GLY A 48 -17.39 -17.87 1.25
CA GLY A 48 -17.32 -16.41 1.33
C GLY A 48 -17.80 -15.80 2.65
N GLU A 49 -18.38 -16.60 3.55
CA GLU A 49 -18.78 -16.12 4.88
C GLU A 49 -17.55 -15.77 5.74
N LYS A 50 -17.73 -14.80 6.64
CA LYS A 50 -16.69 -14.39 7.58
C LYS A 50 -17.02 -14.92 8.97
N LYS A 51 -16.12 -15.71 9.55
CA LYS A 51 -16.19 -16.20 10.93
C LYS A 51 -15.24 -15.41 11.81
N LYS A 52 -15.73 -14.91 12.95
CA LYS A 52 -14.91 -14.26 13.99
C LYS A 52 -14.71 -15.23 15.14
N ILE A 53 -13.45 -15.44 15.54
CA ILE A 53 -13.08 -16.32 16.64
C ILE A 53 -12.28 -15.51 17.64
N MET A 54 -12.73 -15.46 18.91
CA MET A 54 -12.01 -14.81 19.98
C MET A 54 -10.89 -15.73 20.49
N HIS A 55 -9.71 -15.17 20.69
CA HIS A 55 -8.57 -15.89 21.25
C HIS A 55 -7.64 -14.89 21.93
N ASP A 56 -7.08 -15.24 23.07
CA ASP A 56 -6.09 -14.39 23.73
C ASP A 56 -4.75 -14.49 23.00
N MET A 57 -4.26 -13.35 22.53
CA MET A 57 -3.04 -13.25 21.74
C MET A 57 -2.13 -12.18 22.35
N PRO A 58 -1.34 -12.53 23.40
CA PRO A 58 -0.48 -11.57 24.08
C PRO A 58 0.64 -11.01 23.20
N ASP A 59 1.05 -11.73 22.16
CA ASP A 59 2.11 -11.34 21.26
C ASP A 59 1.91 -11.87 19.83
N HIS A 60 2.78 -11.46 18.92
CA HIS A 60 2.76 -11.88 17.52
C HIS A 60 3.04 -13.37 17.34
N LYS A 61 3.82 -13.99 18.25
CA LYS A 61 4.09 -15.42 18.17
C LYS A 61 2.79 -16.21 18.36
N GLU A 62 1.99 -15.84 19.37
CA GLU A 62 0.67 -16.47 19.56
C GLU A 62 -0.30 -16.13 18.43
N GLY A 63 -0.25 -14.89 17.90
CA GLY A 63 -1.04 -14.53 16.72
C GLY A 63 -0.73 -15.38 15.49
N VAL A 64 0.55 -15.62 15.17
CA VAL A 64 0.97 -16.51 14.07
C VAL A 64 0.61 -17.97 14.38
N ASN A 65 0.82 -18.42 15.62
CA ASN A 65 0.43 -19.77 16.05
C ASN A 65 -1.07 -20.01 15.86
N PHE A 66 -1.89 -19.02 16.19
CA PHE A 66 -3.34 -19.13 16.04
C PHE A 66 -3.77 -19.11 14.56
N VAL A 67 -3.08 -18.36 13.70
CA VAL A 67 -3.26 -18.47 12.23
C VAL A 67 -2.99 -19.91 11.78
N PHE A 68 -1.91 -20.54 12.25
CA PHE A 68 -1.59 -21.94 11.89
C PHE A 68 -2.65 -22.92 12.41
N GLN A 69 -3.15 -22.74 13.63
CA GLN A 69 -4.25 -23.55 14.15
C GLN A 69 -5.50 -23.42 13.28
N CYS A 70 -5.87 -22.22 12.85
CA CYS A 70 -6.98 -22.00 11.93
C CYS A 70 -6.77 -22.63 10.54
N LEU A 71 -5.54 -22.62 10.01
CA LEU A 71 -5.21 -23.29 8.75
C LEU A 71 -5.33 -24.81 8.84
N LEU A 72 -5.11 -25.39 10.02
CA LEU A 72 -5.17 -26.84 10.32
C LEU A 72 -6.53 -27.29 10.84
N ASP A 73 -7.48 -26.38 11.07
CA ASP A 73 -8.77 -26.72 11.68
C ASP A 73 -9.52 -27.77 10.85
N PRO A 74 -10.04 -28.85 11.46
CA PRO A 74 -10.68 -29.95 10.73
C PRO A 74 -11.99 -29.57 10.05
N GLU A 75 -12.66 -28.48 10.47
CA GLU A 75 -13.94 -28.04 9.94
C GLU A 75 -13.76 -27.05 8.76
N PHE A 76 -12.82 -26.13 8.87
CA PHE A 76 -12.65 -25.03 7.90
C PHE A 76 -11.21 -24.77 7.48
N GLY A 77 -10.25 -25.54 7.97
CA GLY A 77 -8.84 -25.39 7.61
C GLY A 77 -8.56 -25.74 6.15
N ALA A 78 -7.51 -25.15 5.62
CA ALA A 78 -7.13 -25.31 4.21
C ALA A 78 -6.05 -26.38 3.98
N ILE A 79 -5.40 -26.85 5.03
CA ILE A 79 -4.30 -27.82 4.99
C ILE A 79 -4.42 -28.84 6.14
N LYS A 80 -3.80 -30.00 5.94
CA LYS A 80 -3.79 -31.08 6.97
C LYS A 80 -2.54 -31.06 7.82
N SER A 81 -1.46 -30.46 7.34
CA SER A 81 -0.18 -30.33 8.03
C SER A 81 0.50 -29.03 7.64
N LEU A 82 1.26 -28.43 8.56
CA LEU A 82 2.10 -27.27 8.27
C LEU A 82 3.19 -27.59 7.24
N SER A 83 3.59 -28.84 7.08
CA SER A 83 4.53 -29.27 6.04
C SER A 83 4.00 -29.12 4.61
N GLU A 84 2.72 -28.79 4.44
CA GLU A 84 2.18 -28.43 3.13
C GLU A 84 2.46 -26.98 2.73
N ILE A 85 2.95 -26.15 3.66
CA ILE A 85 3.39 -24.78 3.37
C ILE A 85 4.84 -24.85 2.90
N ASP A 86 5.04 -24.60 1.61
CA ASP A 86 6.36 -24.68 0.99
C ASP A 86 7.23 -23.44 1.29
N ALA A 87 6.61 -22.29 1.54
CA ALA A 87 7.31 -21.03 1.84
C ALA A 87 6.40 -20.00 2.51
N VAL A 88 7.03 -18.99 3.16
CA VAL A 88 6.34 -17.84 3.72
C VAL A 88 6.87 -16.54 3.12
N GLY A 89 5.99 -15.72 2.55
CA GLY A 89 6.29 -14.38 2.07
C GLY A 89 5.84 -13.32 3.10
N HIS A 90 6.72 -12.36 3.39
CA HIS A 90 6.44 -11.28 4.35
C HIS A 90 6.45 -9.93 3.66
N ARG A 91 5.43 -9.11 3.95
CA ARG A 91 5.47 -7.69 3.63
C ARG A 91 6.32 -6.96 4.66
N ILE A 92 7.28 -6.16 4.19
CA ILE A 92 8.09 -5.25 5.00
C ILE A 92 7.90 -3.83 4.49
N VAL A 93 7.53 -2.90 5.37
CA VAL A 93 7.22 -1.52 4.95
C VAL A 93 8.48 -0.76 4.56
N GLN A 94 9.56 -0.86 5.33
CA GLN A 94 10.78 -0.07 5.08
C GLN A 94 12.00 -0.96 4.93
N GLY A 95 12.56 -0.96 3.73
CA GLY A 95 13.82 -1.63 3.38
C GLY A 95 15.02 -0.67 3.27
N GLY A 96 14.78 0.63 3.45
CA GLY A 96 15.82 1.66 3.30
C GLY A 96 16.40 1.67 1.89
N ASP A 97 17.66 1.96 1.81
CA ASP A 97 18.52 1.78 0.65
C ASP A 97 19.35 0.47 0.72
N LEU A 98 19.08 -0.37 1.75
CA LEU A 98 19.70 -1.69 1.90
C LEU A 98 19.03 -2.75 1.02
N PHE A 99 17.70 -2.64 0.82
CA PHE A 99 16.92 -3.66 0.13
C PHE A 99 16.18 -3.09 -1.09
N GLU A 100 16.80 -3.22 -2.25
CA GLU A 100 16.25 -2.76 -3.55
C GLU A 100 15.35 -3.80 -4.24
N LYS A 101 15.23 -5.00 -3.68
CA LYS A 101 14.46 -6.13 -4.21
C LYS A 101 14.05 -7.08 -3.09
N SER A 102 13.14 -8.00 -3.39
CA SER A 102 12.78 -9.10 -2.50
C SER A 102 13.97 -10.02 -2.24
N VAL A 103 14.11 -10.51 -0.99
CA VAL A 103 15.23 -11.34 -0.55
C VAL A 103 14.79 -12.53 0.27
N ILE A 104 15.52 -13.64 0.19
CA ILE A 104 15.36 -14.77 1.11
C ILE A 104 15.90 -14.34 2.48
N VAL A 105 15.16 -14.67 3.53
CA VAL A 105 15.51 -14.30 4.90
C VAL A 105 16.68 -15.13 5.40
N ASP A 106 17.65 -14.44 5.94
CA ASP A 106 18.72 -14.95 6.77
C ASP A 106 19.00 -13.99 7.91
N LYS A 107 19.96 -14.29 8.75
CA LYS A 107 20.34 -13.44 9.89
C LYS A 107 20.74 -12.02 9.47
N SER A 108 21.40 -11.86 8.34
CA SER A 108 21.84 -10.56 7.84
C SER A 108 20.65 -9.69 7.40
N VAL A 109 19.62 -10.32 6.84
CA VAL A 109 18.35 -9.64 6.46
C VAL A 109 17.60 -9.17 7.70
N GLU A 110 17.48 -10.01 8.74
CA GLU A 110 16.85 -9.59 10.00
C GLU A 110 17.60 -8.41 10.65
N ASP A 111 18.94 -8.49 10.75
CA ASP A 111 19.78 -7.43 11.32
C ASP A 111 19.66 -6.13 10.50
N GLY A 112 19.58 -6.25 9.16
CA GLY A 112 19.32 -5.13 8.26
C GLY A 112 17.95 -4.48 8.53
N ILE A 113 16.88 -5.25 8.65
CA ILE A 113 15.54 -4.72 8.96
C ILE A 113 15.52 -4.08 10.36
N GLU A 114 16.23 -4.68 11.34
CA GLU A 114 16.33 -4.15 12.70
C GLU A 114 17.05 -2.79 12.72
N SER A 115 18.12 -2.62 11.93
CA SER A 115 18.84 -1.34 11.79
C SER A 115 17.98 -0.22 11.19
N LEU A 116 16.94 -0.57 10.44
CA LEU A 116 16.00 0.36 9.80
C LEU A 116 14.78 0.69 10.68
N CYS A 117 14.72 0.18 11.92
CA CYS A 117 13.59 0.47 12.82
C CYS A 117 13.47 1.96 13.15
N ASP A 118 14.56 2.72 13.14
CA ASP A 118 14.51 4.18 13.36
C ASP A 118 13.74 4.92 12.24
N LEU A 119 13.77 4.40 11.01
CA LEU A 119 13.02 4.96 9.89
C LEU A 119 11.52 4.57 9.90
N ALA A 120 11.18 3.41 10.48
CA ALA A 120 9.82 2.91 10.56
C ALA A 120 9.57 2.13 11.86
N PRO A 121 9.63 2.81 13.04
CA PRO A 121 9.68 2.15 14.34
C PRO A 121 8.44 1.30 14.62
N VAL A 122 7.26 1.77 14.23
CA VAL A 122 5.99 1.07 14.46
C VAL A 122 5.83 -0.15 13.54
N HIS A 123 6.29 -0.04 12.28
CA HIS A 123 6.06 -1.07 11.26
C HIS A 123 7.14 -2.16 11.31
N ASN A 124 8.42 -1.79 11.18
CA ASN A 124 9.49 -2.78 11.08
C ASN A 124 9.62 -3.65 12.34
N ALA A 125 9.40 -3.07 13.53
CA ALA A 125 9.38 -3.85 14.77
C ALA A 125 8.27 -4.94 14.77
N GLY A 126 7.08 -4.62 14.21
CA GLY A 126 5.99 -5.60 14.04
C GLY A 126 6.35 -6.70 13.04
N HIS A 127 6.96 -6.32 11.92
CA HIS A 127 7.40 -7.25 10.88
C HIS A 127 8.45 -8.24 11.39
N LEU A 128 9.46 -7.77 12.14
CA LEU A 128 10.48 -8.63 12.76
C LEU A 128 9.87 -9.63 13.75
N LYS A 129 8.85 -9.22 14.53
CA LYS A 129 8.14 -10.16 15.40
C LYS A 129 7.45 -11.26 14.61
N GLY A 130 6.85 -10.93 13.47
CA GLY A 130 6.24 -11.91 12.57
C GLY A 130 7.25 -12.89 11.97
N LEU A 131 8.36 -12.38 11.44
CA LEU A 131 9.48 -13.20 10.91
C LEU A 131 9.99 -14.19 11.97
N ARG A 132 10.37 -13.67 13.14
CA ARG A 132 10.89 -14.46 14.25
C ARG A 132 9.87 -15.46 14.84
N ALA A 133 8.57 -15.16 14.71
CA ALA A 133 7.52 -16.09 15.10
C ALA A 133 7.45 -17.28 14.14
N VAL A 134 7.52 -17.04 12.83
CA VAL A 134 7.56 -18.11 11.82
C VAL A 134 8.82 -18.97 11.98
N ASP A 135 9.98 -18.34 12.16
CA ASP A 135 11.26 -19.06 12.38
C ASP A 135 11.19 -20.04 13.56
N LYS A 136 10.54 -19.64 14.66
CA LYS A 136 10.36 -20.51 15.83
C LYS A 136 9.34 -21.64 15.65
N LEU A 137 8.30 -21.40 14.85
CA LEU A 137 7.18 -22.35 14.67
C LEU A 137 7.41 -23.28 13.48
N MET A 138 8.16 -22.84 12.49
CA MET A 138 8.46 -23.55 11.24
C MET A 138 9.92 -23.29 10.82
N PRO A 139 10.92 -23.76 11.58
CA PRO A 139 12.34 -23.39 11.37
C PRO A 139 12.92 -23.85 10.02
N ASP A 140 12.34 -24.85 9.39
CA ASP A 140 12.81 -25.39 8.11
C ASP A 140 12.11 -24.76 6.90
N VAL A 141 11.10 -23.89 7.11
CA VAL A 141 10.41 -23.27 6.00
C VAL A 141 11.15 -22.03 5.49
N PRO A 142 11.42 -21.91 4.19
CA PRO A 142 12.06 -20.72 3.65
C PRO A 142 11.13 -19.51 3.75
N GLN A 143 11.70 -18.38 4.15
CA GLN A 143 10.99 -17.11 4.28
C GLN A 143 11.56 -16.09 3.29
N VAL A 144 10.70 -15.21 2.76
CA VAL A 144 11.07 -14.14 1.82
C VAL A 144 10.50 -12.82 2.30
N CYS A 145 11.33 -11.78 2.33
CA CYS A 145 10.91 -10.41 2.57
C CYS A 145 10.67 -9.66 1.25
N VAL A 146 9.50 -9.01 1.15
CA VAL A 146 9.12 -8.12 0.05
C VAL A 146 8.89 -6.73 0.62
N PHE A 147 9.67 -5.76 0.13
CA PHE A 147 9.72 -4.41 0.70
C PHE A 147 8.85 -3.43 -0.08
N ASP A 148 8.01 -2.67 0.62
CA ASP A 148 7.09 -1.70 0.02
C ASP A 148 7.80 -0.57 -0.75
N ASN A 149 9.02 -0.22 -0.34
CA ASN A 149 9.81 0.83 -0.99
C ASN A 149 10.71 0.30 -2.13
N ALA A 150 10.91 -1.01 -2.25
CA ALA A 150 11.87 -1.59 -3.20
C ALA A 150 11.55 -1.25 -4.67
N PHE A 151 10.27 -1.18 -5.06
CA PHE A 151 9.87 -0.78 -6.41
C PHE A 151 10.32 0.64 -6.76
N HIS A 152 10.46 1.50 -5.78
CA HIS A 152 10.88 2.89 -5.93
C HIS A 152 12.41 3.08 -5.92
N SER A 153 13.20 2.04 -5.71
CA SER A 153 14.67 2.10 -5.70
C SER A 153 15.26 2.58 -7.03
N THR A 154 14.51 2.46 -8.11
CA THR A 154 14.93 2.91 -9.45
C THR A 154 14.75 4.42 -9.69
N MET A 155 14.26 5.19 -8.72
CA MET A 155 14.19 6.66 -8.83
C MET A 155 15.60 7.24 -8.96
N PRO A 156 15.81 8.23 -9.87
CA PRO A 156 17.06 8.94 -9.96
C PRO A 156 17.29 9.84 -8.73
N ASP A 157 18.54 10.15 -8.45
CA ASP A 157 18.95 10.94 -7.27
C ASP A 157 18.27 12.30 -7.18
N TYR A 158 18.14 13.01 -8.27
CA TYR A 158 17.44 14.31 -8.32
C TYR A 158 15.93 14.21 -8.03
N ALA A 159 15.33 13.02 -8.05
CA ALA A 159 13.93 12.80 -7.69
C ALA A 159 13.75 12.37 -6.24
N TYR A 160 14.70 11.62 -5.68
CA TYR A 160 14.57 11.15 -4.30
C TYR A 160 15.23 12.03 -3.26
N LEU A 161 16.22 12.86 -3.61
CA LEU A 161 16.89 13.75 -2.65
C LEU A 161 15.98 14.92 -2.28
N TYR A 162 16.02 15.29 -1.01
CA TYR A 162 15.45 16.54 -0.55
C TYR A 162 16.49 17.68 -0.65
N ALA A 163 16.05 18.90 -0.93
CA ALA A 163 16.90 20.08 -1.04
C ALA A 163 17.28 20.59 0.36
N VAL A 164 17.97 19.76 1.12
CA VAL A 164 18.57 20.03 2.44
C VAL A 164 20.06 19.71 2.36
N PRO A 165 20.90 20.09 3.37
CA PRO A 165 22.32 19.75 3.33
C PRO A 165 22.58 18.28 3.00
N TYR A 166 23.43 18.03 2.00
CA TYR A 166 23.64 16.70 1.42
C TYR A 166 24.13 15.66 2.45
N GLU A 167 24.93 16.10 3.40
CA GLU A 167 25.42 15.27 4.51
C GLU A 167 24.30 14.66 5.37
N LEU A 168 23.08 15.21 5.35
CA LEU A 168 21.94 14.62 6.04
C LEU A 168 21.44 13.34 5.33
N TYR A 169 21.59 13.29 4.02
CA TYR A 169 21.37 12.04 3.27
C TYR A 169 22.47 11.02 3.60
N GLU A 170 23.74 11.41 3.52
CA GLU A 170 24.86 10.50 3.78
C GLU A 170 24.84 9.93 5.20
N LYS A 171 24.49 10.74 6.18
CA LYS A 171 24.57 10.35 7.60
C LYS A 171 23.30 9.71 8.14
N TYR A 172 22.12 10.19 7.69
CA TYR A 172 20.84 9.82 8.26
C TYR A 172 19.88 9.19 7.24
N HIS A 173 20.32 8.99 6.00
CA HIS A 173 19.53 8.43 4.90
C HIS A 173 18.23 9.21 4.65
N VAL A 174 18.25 10.55 4.85
CA VAL A 174 17.10 11.43 4.66
C VAL A 174 16.86 11.63 3.17
N ARG A 175 15.92 10.87 2.62
CA ARG A 175 15.51 10.89 1.22
C ARG A 175 14.06 10.44 1.09
N ARG A 176 13.50 10.60 -0.12
CA ARG A 176 12.25 9.96 -0.52
C ARG A 176 12.48 8.47 -0.74
N TYR A 177 11.66 7.63 -0.11
CA TYR A 177 11.64 6.17 -0.34
C TYR A 177 10.39 5.78 -1.13
N GLY A 178 9.23 6.32 -0.77
CA GLY A 178 7.95 5.89 -1.31
C GLY A 178 7.45 4.58 -0.70
N PHE A 179 6.16 4.35 -0.80
CA PHE A 179 5.49 3.17 -0.23
C PHE A 179 4.39 2.69 -1.18
N HIS A 180 3.67 1.64 -0.82
CA HIS A 180 2.75 0.91 -1.71
C HIS A 180 3.44 0.37 -2.98
N GLY A 181 4.76 0.20 -2.94
CA GLY A 181 5.54 -0.21 -4.11
C GLY A 181 5.12 -1.54 -4.67
N THR A 182 4.74 -2.50 -3.82
CA THR A 182 4.22 -3.80 -4.25
C THR A 182 2.93 -3.63 -5.08
N SER A 183 2.02 -2.76 -4.64
CA SER A 183 0.81 -2.43 -5.39
C SER A 183 1.12 -1.68 -6.70
N HIS A 184 1.94 -0.62 -6.66
CA HIS A 184 2.32 0.13 -7.86
C HIS A 184 2.99 -0.78 -8.91
N ARG A 185 3.85 -1.69 -8.49
CA ARG A 185 4.47 -2.69 -9.35
C ARG A 185 3.44 -3.64 -9.95
N TYR A 186 2.57 -4.20 -9.12
CA TYR A 186 1.52 -5.11 -9.57
C TYR A 186 0.63 -4.46 -10.62
N VAL A 187 0.02 -3.32 -10.32
CA VAL A 187 -0.97 -2.71 -11.22
C VAL A 187 -0.34 -2.14 -12.49
N SER A 188 0.93 -1.70 -12.45
CA SER A 188 1.63 -1.24 -13.65
C SER A 188 1.96 -2.38 -14.62
N GLN A 189 2.26 -3.58 -14.11
CA GLN A 189 2.43 -4.79 -14.91
C GLN A 189 1.06 -5.29 -15.41
N ARG A 190 0.10 -5.41 -14.51
CA ARG A 190 -1.22 -5.96 -14.80
C ARG A 190 -1.99 -5.14 -15.85
N VAL A 191 -1.93 -3.81 -15.79
CA VAL A 191 -2.58 -2.98 -16.81
C VAL A 191 -1.99 -3.20 -18.20
N CYS A 192 -0.68 -3.42 -18.29
CA CYS A 192 -0.04 -3.71 -19.58
C CYS A 192 -0.45 -5.10 -20.11
N GLU A 193 -0.55 -6.11 -19.24
CA GLU A 193 -1.10 -7.42 -19.60
C GLU A 193 -2.56 -7.30 -20.07
N PHE A 194 -3.38 -6.57 -19.32
CA PHE A 194 -4.80 -6.35 -19.63
C PHE A 194 -5.00 -5.64 -20.97
N LEU A 195 -4.14 -4.67 -21.32
CA LEU A 195 -4.20 -3.92 -22.57
C LEU A 195 -3.41 -4.56 -23.72
N GLY A 196 -2.67 -5.65 -23.47
CA GLY A 196 -1.79 -6.27 -24.48
C GLY A 196 -0.63 -5.36 -24.90
N ARG A 197 -0.09 -4.54 -23.98
CA ARG A 197 1.00 -3.59 -24.24
C ARG A 197 2.29 -4.00 -23.56
N ASP A 198 3.44 -3.69 -24.18
CA ASP A 198 4.74 -3.89 -23.52
C ASP A 198 5.02 -2.74 -22.54
N ILE A 199 5.16 -3.06 -21.26
CA ILE A 199 5.46 -2.11 -20.18
C ILE A 199 6.73 -1.30 -20.45
N LYS A 200 7.70 -1.86 -21.19
CA LYS A 200 8.95 -1.19 -21.55
C LYS A 200 8.76 -0.02 -22.54
N THR A 201 7.56 0.15 -23.08
CA THR A 201 7.22 1.22 -24.01
C THR A 201 6.25 2.24 -23.44
N GLN A 202 5.71 2.00 -22.21
CA GLN A 202 4.64 2.81 -21.63
C GLN A 202 5.13 3.75 -20.54
N ARG A 203 4.52 4.94 -20.46
CA ARG A 203 4.60 5.87 -19.34
C ARG A 203 3.29 5.78 -18.55
N ILE A 204 3.36 5.25 -17.35
CA ILE A 204 2.18 4.88 -16.56
C ILE A 204 2.17 5.72 -15.28
N ILE A 205 1.03 6.30 -14.96
CA ILE A 205 0.77 6.89 -13.65
C ILE A 205 -0.16 5.95 -12.90
N THR A 206 0.29 5.45 -11.77
CA THR A 206 -0.48 4.56 -10.90
C THR A 206 -0.99 5.31 -9.69
N CYS A 207 -2.31 5.35 -9.51
CA CYS A 207 -3.01 6.02 -8.41
C CYS A 207 -3.53 4.98 -7.43
N HIS A 208 -2.72 4.63 -6.43
CA HIS A 208 -3.13 3.77 -5.32
C HIS A 208 -3.86 4.63 -4.30
N ILE A 209 -5.19 4.64 -4.37
CA ILE A 209 -6.04 5.55 -3.60
C ILE A 209 -6.92 4.74 -2.66
N GLY A 210 -6.47 4.64 -1.41
CA GLY A 210 -7.17 4.00 -0.30
C GLY A 210 -7.31 4.96 0.89
N ASN A 211 -7.38 4.44 2.11
CA ASN A 211 -7.29 5.28 3.32
C ASN A 211 -5.88 5.89 3.44
N GLY A 212 -4.81 5.11 3.17
CA GLY A 212 -3.52 5.62 2.73
C GLY A 212 -3.54 5.74 1.21
N ALA A 213 -2.89 6.77 0.66
CA ALA A 213 -2.89 7.02 -0.78
C ALA A 213 -1.52 7.48 -1.29
N SER A 214 -1.17 7.02 -2.48
CA SER A 214 0.02 7.47 -3.18
C SER A 214 -0.18 7.42 -4.70
N VAL A 215 0.58 8.24 -5.40
CA VAL A 215 0.66 8.27 -6.85
C VAL A 215 2.11 7.99 -7.24
N SER A 216 2.35 7.16 -8.26
CA SER A 216 3.71 6.86 -8.74
C SER A 216 3.81 7.02 -10.25
N ALA A 217 4.97 7.50 -10.69
CA ALA A 217 5.34 7.62 -12.08
C ALA A 217 6.19 6.41 -12.50
N VAL A 218 5.68 5.61 -13.42
CA VAL A 218 6.36 4.42 -13.95
C VAL A 218 6.69 4.64 -15.42
N LYS A 219 7.97 4.79 -15.72
CA LYS A 219 8.46 5.02 -17.09
C LYS A 219 9.20 3.78 -17.58
N PHE A 220 8.66 3.13 -18.60
CA PHE A 220 9.28 1.97 -19.25
C PHE A 220 9.61 0.84 -18.29
N GLY A 221 8.67 0.57 -17.35
CA GLY A 221 8.76 -0.47 -16.35
C GLY A 221 9.55 -0.11 -15.09
N LYS A 222 10.07 1.11 -14.96
CA LYS A 222 10.82 1.60 -13.79
C LYS A 222 10.08 2.75 -13.11
N CYS A 223 10.02 2.73 -11.78
CA CYS A 223 9.55 3.88 -11.02
C CYS A 223 10.58 5.02 -11.14
N VAL A 224 10.13 6.22 -11.53
CA VAL A 224 10.97 7.40 -11.67
C VAL A 224 10.61 8.51 -10.67
N ASP A 225 9.42 8.44 -10.05
CA ASP A 225 9.00 9.30 -8.95
C ASP A 225 7.80 8.70 -8.21
N THR A 226 7.58 9.11 -6.97
CA THR A 226 6.42 8.70 -6.17
C THR A 226 6.06 9.77 -5.14
N SER A 227 4.79 9.83 -4.74
CA SER A 227 4.29 10.93 -3.91
C SER A 227 4.62 10.81 -2.42
N MET A 228 4.68 9.61 -1.85
CA MET A 228 5.11 9.43 -0.47
C MET A 228 6.62 9.70 -0.35
N GLY A 229 7.06 10.14 0.82
CA GLY A 229 8.40 10.65 1.06
C GLY A 229 9.30 9.71 1.85
N LEU A 230 10.01 10.27 2.82
CA LEU A 230 10.76 9.54 3.85
C LEU A 230 9.82 8.61 4.63
N THR A 231 8.60 9.08 4.86
CA THR A 231 7.52 8.38 5.55
C THR A 231 6.26 8.33 4.67
N PRO A 232 5.25 7.51 5.02
CA PRO A 232 3.97 7.48 4.30
C PRO A 232 3.08 8.72 4.53
N LEU A 233 3.60 9.84 5.04
CA LEU A 233 2.85 11.06 5.33
C LEU A 233 2.79 12.01 4.14
N ALA A 234 3.92 12.22 3.43
CA ALA A 234 4.02 13.15 2.31
C ALA A 234 3.14 12.72 1.13
N GLY A 235 2.89 13.65 0.23
CA GLY A 235 2.17 13.41 -1.01
C GLY A 235 0.73 13.90 -0.99
N VAL A 236 -0.18 13.10 -1.54
CA VAL A 236 -1.60 13.44 -1.62
C VAL A 236 -2.26 13.46 -0.24
N MET A 237 -3.32 14.23 -0.11
CA MET A 237 -4.19 14.21 1.07
C MET A 237 -4.82 12.82 1.21
N MET A 238 -4.88 12.29 2.44
CA MET A 238 -5.37 10.94 2.73
C MET A 238 -6.54 10.98 3.72
N GLY A 239 -7.06 9.86 4.12
CA GLY A 239 -8.18 9.78 5.06
C GLY A 239 -7.92 10.53 6.37
N SER A 240 -6.77 10.28 7.02
CA SER A 240 -6.37 10.94 8.27
C SER A 240 -5.01 11.64 8.22
N ARG A 241 -4.27 11.53 7.10
CA ARG A 241 -2.95 12.13 6.92
C ARG A 241 -3.04 13.39 6.08
N SER A 242 -2.28 14.41 6.47
CA SER A 242 -2.30 15.71 5.79
C SER A 242 -1.85 15.68 4.32
N GLY A 243 -0.93 14.75 3.96
CA GLY A 243 -0.13 14.88 2.75
C GLY A 243 0.82 16.08 2.85
N ASP A 244 1.20 16.62 1.71
CA ASP A 244 2.12 17.75 1.63
C ASP A 244 1.61 18.98 2.40
N ILE A 245 2.48 19.53 3.22
CA ILE A 245 2.28 20.74 4.00
C ILE A 245 3.59 21.55 4.01
N ASP A 246 3.50 22.86 4.07
CA ASP A 246 4.67 23.73 4.26
C ASP A 246 5.37 23.38 5.59
N PRO A 247 6.69 23.07 5.58
CA PRO A 247 7.45 22.81 6.81
C PRO A 247 7.36 23.92 7.84
N SER A 248 7.29 25.19 7.41
CA SER A 248 7.14 26.33 8.31
C SER A 248 5.74 26.38 8.95
N ALA A 249 4.71 25.90 8.26
CA ALA A 249 3.39 25.75 8.87
C ALA A 249 3.40 24.66 9.98
N VAL A 250 4.20 23.61 9.82
CA VAL A 250 4.35 22.56 10.85
C VAL A 250 4.97 23.14 12.13
N THR A 251 6.10 23.85 12.03
CA THR A 251 6.74 24.47 13.20
C THR A 251 5.87 25.55 13.84
N PHE A 252 5.17 26.36 13.03
CA PHE A 252 4.19 27.33 13.53
C PHE A 252 3.05 26.67 14.33
N LEU A 253 2.50 25.57 13.82
CA LEU A 253 1.45 24.83 14.52
C LEU A 253 1.97 24.16 15.80
N MET A 254 3.20 23.65 15.82
CA MET A 254 3.83 23.12 17.03
C MET A 254 3.84 24.18 18.14
N GLU A 255 4.26 25.39 17.81
CA GLU A 255 4.28 26.53 18.76
C GLU A 255 2.86 26.90 19.22
N LYS A 256 1.90 27.07 18.27
CA LYS A 256 0.54 27.49 18.59
C LYS A 256 -0.26 26.47 19.41
N LEU A 257 -0.04 25.17 19.16
CA LEU A 257 -0.73 24.08 19.83
C LEU A 257 0.06 23.50 21.02
N GLY A 258 1.28 23.98 21.27
CA GLY A 258 2.15 23.45 22.31
C GLY A 258 2.55 21.98 22.11
N LYS A 259 2.58 21.50 20.87
CA LYS A 259 2.85 20.10 20.55
C LYS A 259 4.35 19.84 20.44
N LYS A 260 4.80 18.74 21.06
CA LYS A 260 6.14 18.19 20.87
C LYS A 260 6.26 17.55 19.48
N PRO A 261 7.48 17.27 18.96
CA PRO A 261 7.66 16.69 17.63
C PRO A 261 6.85 15.41 17.39
N GLN A 262 6.81 14.47 18.33
CA GLN A 262 6.06 13.23 18.19
C GLN A 262 4.54 13.47 18.19
N GLU A 263 4.06 14.37 19.04
CA GLU A 263 2.64 14.74 19.10
C GLU A 263 2.19 15.44 17.80
N MET A 264 3.08 16.23 17.18
CA MET A 264 2.82 16.84 15.88
C MET A 264 2.83 15.79 14.76
N ALA A 265 3.75 14.83 14.80
CA ALA A 265 3.76 13.72 13.86
C ALA A 265 2.45 12.91 13.95
N ASP A 266 1.97 12.62 15.16
CA ASP A 266 0.69 11.93 15.38
C ASP A 266 -0.50 12.75 14.88
N PHE A 267 -0.51 14.06 15.14
CA PHE A 267 -1.53 14.99 14.64
C PHE A 267 -1.62 14.98 13.10
N LEU A 268 -0.49 15.07 12.42
CA LEU A 268 -0.45 15.06 10.95
C LEU A 268 -0.81 13.69 10.35
N ASN A 269 -0.58 12.59 11.06
CA ASN A 269 -0.87 11.23 10.60
C ASN A 269 -2.27 10.74 10.94
N LYS A 270 -2.85 11.17 12.08
CA LYS A 270 -4.07 10.56 12.65
C LYS A 270 -5.26 11.51 12.76
N GLU A 271 -5.03 12.83 12.78
CA GLU A 271 -6.06 13.85 13.06
C GLU A 271 -6.23 14.84 11.91
N SER A 272 -5.51 14.64 10.81
CA SER A 272 -5.47 15.53 9.63
C SER A 272 -6.23 14.93 8.43
N GLY A 273 -5.86 15.32 7.23
CA GLY A 273 -6.44 14.79 6.01
C GLY A 273 -7.95 15.09 5.88
N VAL A 274 -8.67 14.15 5.28
CA VAL A 274 -10.11 14.25 5.10
C VAL A 274 -10.83 14.37 6.44
N LEU A 275 -10.43 13.57 7.43
CA LEU A 275 -10.95 13.65 8.81
C LEU A 275 -10.75 15.05 9.40
N GLY A 276 -9.55 15.61 9.31
CA GLY A 276 -9.23 16.94 9.85
C GLY A 276 -10.04 18.06 9.21
N ILE A 277 -10.26 17.99 7.89
CA ILE A 277 -11.08 19.00 7.18
C ILE A 277 -12.56 18.82 7.49
N THR A 278 -13.07 17.59 7.47
CA THR A 278 -14.52 17.36 7.67
C THR A 278 -14.94 17.41 9.13
N GLY A 279 -14.12 16.90 10.03
CA GLY A 279 -14.49 16.63 11.42
C GLY A 279 -15.52 15.51 11.58
N ILE A 280 -15.75 14.69 10.54
CA ILE A 280 -16.77 13.64 10.52
C ILE A 280 -16.12 12.27 10.55
N SER A 281 -15.34 11.95 9.50
CA SER A 281 -14.77 10.62 9.28
C SER A 281 -13.57 10.66 8.35
N SER A 282 -12.74 9.63 8.43
CA SER A 282 -11.70 9.31 7.43
C SER A 282 -12.24 8.39 6.32
N ASP A 283 -13.44 7.83 6.48
CA ASP A 283 -14.08 6.97 5.48
C ASP A 283 -14.72 7.83 4.37
N MET A 284 -14.17 7.70 3.18
CA MET A 284 -14.61 8.47 2.02
C MET A 284 -16.08 8.23 1.65
N ARG A 285 -16.67 7.08 1.99
CA ARG A 285 -18.10 6.79 1.74
C ARG A 285 -19.00 7.66 2.61
N GLU A 286 -18.64 7.84 3.88
CA GLU A 286 -19.37 8.72 4.81
C GLU A 286 -19.20 10.18 4.40
N VAL A 287 -18.02 10.55 3.92
CA VAL A 287 -17.74 11.91 3.43
C VAL A 287 -18.52 12.23 2.16
N GLU A 288 -18.60 11.29 1.20
CA GLU A 288 -19.45 11.44 0.00
C GLU A 288 -20.94 11.61 0.36
N SER A 289 -21.45 10.79 1.29
CA SER A 289 -22.83 10.90 1.77
C SER A 289 -23.10 12.26 2.39
N ALA A 290 -22.25 12.71 3.31
CA ALA A 290 -22.39 14.02 3.95
C ALA A 290 -22.30 15.18 2.94
N ALA A 291 -21.42 15.07 1.92
CA ALA A 291 -21.32 16.06 0.87
C ALA A 291 -22.60 16.14 0.00
N ALA A 292 -23.18 14.99 -0.33
CA ALA A 292 -24.45 14.90 -1.06
C ALA A 292 -25.61 15.50 -0.26
N GLU A 293 -25.60 15.37 1.06
CA GLU A 293 -26.55 15.97 1.99
C GLU A 293 -26.34 17.50 2.21
N GLY A 294 -25.33 18.07 1.55
CA GLY A 294 -25.06 19.51 1.55
C GLY A 294 -24.02 19.98 2.58
N ASN A 295 -23.32 19.06 3.27
CA ASN A 295 -22.26 19.44 4.21
C ASN A 295 -21.09 20.15 3.47
N LYS A 296 -20.89 21.42 3.78
CA LYS A 296 -19.93 22.29 3.10
C LYS A 296 -18.47 21.86 3.30
N ARG A 297 -18.12 21.36 4.50
CA ARG A 297 -16.76 20.90 4.78
C ARG A 297 -16.47 19.57 4.10
N ALA A 298 -17.47 18.68 3.99
CA ALA A 298 -17.34 17.44 3.22
C ALA A 298 -17.16 17.74 1.72
N GLN A 299 -17.94 18.67 1.15
CA GLN A 299 -17.77 19.12 -0.23
C GLN A 299 -16.38 19.72 -0.48
N LEU A 300 -15.88 20.53 0.46
CA LEU A 300 -14.54 21.12 0.39
C LEU A 300 -13.46 20.02 0.45
N ALA A 301 -13.58 19.06 1.38
CA ALA A 301 -12.63 17.97 1.54
C ALA A 301 -12.50 17.12 0.26
N LEU A 302 -13.63 16.78 -0.40
CA LEU A 302 -13.62 16.07 -1.69
C LEU A 302 -12.91 16.87 -2.79
N LYS A 303 -13.19 18.18 -2.88
CA LYS A 303 -12.50 19.06 -3.85
C LYS A 303 -11.00 19.11 -3.60
N MET A 304 -10.56 19.28 -2.34
CA MET A 304 -9.15 19.30 -1.96
C MET A 304 -8.47 17.97 -2.29
N TYR A 305 -9.12 16.86 -1.99
CA TYR A 305 -8.64 15.52 -2.22
C TYR A 305 -8.39 15.26 -3.71
N ASN A 306 -9.41 15.46 -4.53
CA ASN A 306 -9.35 15.23 -5.98
C ASN A 306 -8.36 16.20 -6.67
N TYR A 307 -8.31 17.46 -6.20
CA TYR A 307 -7.36 18.46 -6.72
C TYR A 307 -5.90 18.05 -6.48
N ARG A 308 -5.57 17.52 -5.30
CA ARG A 308 -4.21 17.09 -4.99
C ARG A 308 -3.79 15.86 -5.81
N ILE A 309 -4.68 14.92 -6.03
CA ILE A 309 -4.42 13.77 -6.92
C ILE A 309 -4.17 14.27 -8.35
N LYS A 310 -5.03 15.13 -8.86
CA LYS A 310 -4.87 15.76 -10.20
C LYS A 310 -3.52 16.44 -10.36
N LYS A 311 -3.08 17.20 -9.36
CA LYS A 311 -1.75 17.86 -9.38
C LYS A 311 -0.61 16.87 -9.52
N TYR A 312 -0.65 15.74 -8.81
CA TYR A 312 0.36 14.70 -8.89
C TYR A 312 0.35 14.00 -10.26
N ILE A 313 -0.84 13.74 -10.83
CA ILE A 313 -0.94 13.21 -12.20
C ILE A 313 -0.28 14.16 -13.18
N GLY A 314 -0.58 15.45 -13.11
CA GLY A 314 0.02 16.47 -13.99
C GLY A 314 1.53 16.60 -13.81
N ALA A 315 2.02 16.62 -12.56
CA ALA A 315 3.44 16.69 -12.24
C ALA A 315 4.20 15.46 -12.78
N TYR A 316 3.64 14.28 -12.66
CA TYR A 316 4.28 13.04 -13.13
C TYR A 316 4.21 12.87 -14.64
N ALA A 317 3.15 13.34 -15.28
CA ALA A 317 3.12 13.45 -16.74
C ALA A 317 4.25 14.35 -17.25
N ALA A 318 4.48 15.49 -16.58
CA ALA A 318 5.60 16.38 -16.90
C ALA A 318 6.96 15.72 -16.65
N ALA A 319 7.16 15.07 -15.50
CA ALA A 319 8.41 14.40 -15.14
C ALA A 319 8.79 13.27 -16.11
N MET A 320 7.81 12.55 -16.66
CA MET A 320 8.02 11.48 -17.64
C MET A 320 8.11 11.98 -19.10
N GLY A 321 7.76 13.24 -19.37
CA GLY A 321 7.64 13.78 -20.72
C GLY A 321 6.38 13.29 -21.45
N GLY A 322 5.30 13.06 -20.71
CA GLY A 322 3.99 12.59 -21.17
C GLY A 322 3.47 11.43 -20.34
N VAL A 323 2.26 10.97 -20.67
CA VAL A 323 1.60 9.83 -20.05
C VAL A 323 0.84 9.03 -21.10
N ASP A 324 0.88 7.71 -21.01
CA ASP A 324 0.19 6.82 -21.94
C ASP A 324 -0.99 6.10 -21.24
N ILE A 325 -0.82 5.81 -19.93
CA ILE A 325 -1.82 5.09 -19.12
C ILE A 325 -1.92 5.74 -17.75
N ILE A 326 -3.16 5.90 -17.24
CA ILE A 326 -3.44 6.23 -15.84
C ILE A 326 -4.21 5.05 -15.23
N VAL A 327 -3.73 4.53 -14.09
CA VAL A 327 -4.32 3.38 -13.40
C VAL A 327 -4.86 3.79 -12.05
N TRP A 328 -6.12 3.46 -11.78
CA TRP A 328 -6.78 3.64 -10.49
C TRP A 328 -6.87 2.31 -9.77
N THR A 329 -6.47 2.29 -8.49
CA THR A 329 -6.43 1.07 -7.67
C THR A 329 -6.64 1.39 -6.20
N ALA A 330 -6.74 0.37 -5.36
CA ALA A 330 -7.11 0.40 -3.95
C ALA A 330 -8.54 0.89 -3.70
N GLY A 331 -8.96 0.82 -2.44
CA GLY A 331 -10.38 0.89 -2.07
C GLY A 331 -11.15 2.09 -2.63
N VAL A 332 -10.61 3.29 -2.59
CA VAL A 332 -11.22 4.50 -3.18
C VAL A 332 -11.03 4.51 -4.70
N GLY A 333 -9.83 4.24 -5.18
CA GLY A 333 -9.52 4.23 -6.62
C GLY A 333 -10.36 3.22 -7.41
N GLU A 334 -10.60 2.05 -6.84
CA GLU A 334 -11.41 0.98 -7.46
C GLU A 334 -12.91 1.23 -7.41
N ASN A 335 -13.40 1.93 -6.36
CA ASN A 335 -14.84 1.95 -6.05
C ASN A 335 -15.51 3.34 -6.14
N GLN A 336 -14.75 4.45 -6.08
CA GLN A 336 -15.32 5.79 -6.08
C GLN A 336 -15.30 6.43 -7.47
N VAL A 337 -16.43 6.36 -8.14
CA VAL A 337 -16.67 6.90 -9.49
C VAL A 337 -16.41 8.41 -9.56
N GLY A 338 -16.87 9.16 -8.55
CA GLY A 338 -16.73 10.62 -8.49
C GLY A 338 -15.27 11.06 -8.37
N THR A 339 -14.48 10.39 -7.53
CA THR A 339 -13.05 10.70 -7.36
C THR A 339 -12.27 10.56 -8.66
N ARG A 340 -12.47 9.46 -9.39
CA ARG A 340 -11.79 9.23 -10.68
C ARG A 340 -12.17 10.28 -11.71
N LEU A 341 -13.46 10.60 -11.81
CA LEU A 341 -13.96 11.59 -12.75
C LEU A 341 -13.42 12.99 -12.46
N GLU A 342 -13.54 13.45 -11.21
CA GLU A 342 -13.08 14.77 -10.79
C GLU A 342 -11.56 14.94 -10.87
N ALA A 343 -10.79 13.94 -10.48
CA ALA A 343 -9.35 14.00 -10.56
C ALA A 343 -8.83 13.98 -12.01
N CYS A 344 -9.55 13.36 -12.95
CA CYS A 344 -9.23 13.36 -14.38
C CYS A 344 -9.83 14.56 -15.14
N SER A 345 -10.84 15.24 -14.61
CA SER A 345 -11.42 16.44 -15.21
C SER A 345 -10.38 17.56 -15.33
N GLY A 346 -10.28 18.20 -16.50
CA GLY A 346 -9.27 19.24 -16.77
C GLY A 346 -7.90 18.69 -17.16
N LEU A 347 -7.78 17.39 -17.43
CA LEU A 347 -6.59 16.74 -17.98
C LEU A 347 -6.69 16.47 -19.50
N GLU A 348 -7.70 17.03 -20.16
CA GLU A 348 -7.92 16.89 -21.61
C GLU A 348 -6.71 17.41 -22.42
N PHE A 349 -5.98 18.38 -21.89
CA PHE A 349 -4.73 18.87 -22.50
C PHE A 349 -3.61 17.81 -22.54
N LEU A 350 -3.65 16.79 -21.68
CA LEU A 350 -2.77 15.62 -21.75
C LEU A 350 -3.32 14.54 -22.71
N GLY A 351 -4.55 14.68 -23.16
CA GLY A 351 -5.25 13.72 -24.00
C GLY A 351 -6.09 12.71 -23.22
N VAL A 352 -6.49 13.04 -21.99
CA VAL A 352 -7.40 12.23 -21.17
C VAL A 352 -8.84 12.58 -21.52
N GLU A 353 -9.62 11.60 -21.96
CA GLU A 353 -11.06 11.72 -22.19
C GLU A 353 -11.79 10.61 -21.46
N MET A 354 -12.46 10.97 -20.36
CA MET A 354 -13.19 10.00 -19.54
C MET A 354 -14.50 9.57 -20.20
N ASP A 355 -14.82 8.28 -20.08
CA ASP A 355 -16.13 7.73 -20.39
C ASP A 355 -16.95 7.62 -19.10
N ALA A 356 -18.00 8.43 -18.98
CA ALA A 356 -18.81 8.51 -17.75
C ALA A 356 -19.59 7.21 -17.46
N GLU A 357 -19.98 6.45 -18.49
CA GLU A 357 -20.68 5.17 -18.32
C GLU A 357 -19.71 4.06 -17.94
N ALA A 358 -18.60 3.92 -18.67
CA ALA A 358 -17.56 2.95 -18.34
C ALA A 358 -16.95 3.19 -16.95
N ASN A 359 -16.86 4.45 -16.51
CA ASN A 359 -16.35 4.82 -15.19
C ASN A 359 -17.26 4.40 -14.02
N LYS A 360 -18.47 3.89 -14.26
CA LYS A 360 -19.36 3.38 -13.18
C LYS A 360 -18.89 2.04 -12.60
N VAL A 361 -17.88 1.41 -13.19
CA VAL A 361 -17.29 0.16 -12.69
C VAL A 361 -16.82 0.29 -11.24
N ARG A 362 -16.91 -0.81 -10.48
CA ARG A 362 -16.44 -0.90 -9.09
C ARG A 362 -15.76 -2.25 -8.88
N GLY A 363 -14.49 -2.21 -8.42
CA GLY A 363 -13.74 -3.41 -8.02
C GLY A 363 -13.42 -4.41 -9.14
N GLU A 364 -13.53 -4.01 -10.43
CA GLU A 364 -13.26 -4.85 -11.57
C GLU A 364 -12.29 -4.18 -12.55
N GLU A 365 -11.56 -4.99 -13.31
CA GLU A 365 -10.69 -4.48 -14.37
C GLU A 365 -11.52 -3.88 -15.51
N ALA A 366 -11.26 -2.62 -15.83
CA ALA A 366 -11.97 -1.94 -16.91
C ALA A 366 -11.16 -0.77 -17.49
N ILE A 367 -11.37 -0.49 -18.77
CA ILE A 367 -11.01 0.77 -19.41
C ILE A 367 -12.15 1.76 -19.12
N ILE A 368 -11.84 2.92 -18.57
CA ILE A 368 -12.78 3.96 -18.17
C ILE A 368 -12.58 5.29 -18.92
N SER A 369 -11.70 5.30 -19.92
CA SER A 369 -11.56 6.37 -20.90
C SER A 369 -12.28 6.02 -22.19
N LYS A 370 -12.65 7.04 -22.97
CA LYS A 370 -13.24 6.85 -24.31
C LYS A 370 -12.26 6.19 -25.27
N PRO A 371 -12.75 5.49 -26.32
CA PRO A 371 -11.89 4.84 -27.31
C PRO A 371 -10.93 5.79 -28.03
N GLU A 372 -11.34 7.05 -28.24
CA GLU A 372 -10.55 8.11 -28.88
C GLU A 372 -9.55 8.80 -27.94
N SER A 373 -9.60 8.52 -26.64
CA SER A 373 -8.68 9.08 -25.66
C SER A 373 -7.23 8.68 -25.99
N LYS A 374 -6.33 9.66 -26.05
CA LYS A 374 -4.89 9.41 -26.26
C LYS A 374 -4.26 8.73 -25.06
N VAL A 375 -4.72 9.09 -23.87
CA VAL A 375 -4.30 8.48 -22.61
C VAL A 375 -5.36 7.47 -22.21
N THR A 376 -4.99 6.20 -22.08
CA THR A 376 -5.89 5.16 -21.60
C THR A 376 -6.03 5.27 -20.07
N VAL A 377 -7.25 5.36 -19.56
CA VAL A 377 -7.51 5.35 -18.12
C VAL A 377 -8.18 4.04 -17.74
N CYS A 378 -7.63 3.36 -16.74
CA CYS A 378 -8.09 2.04 -16.31
C CYS A 378 -8.33 1.99 -14.81
N VAL A 379 -9.25 1.11 -14.40
CA VAL A 379 -9.32 0.55 -13.05
C VAL A 379 -8.67 -0.83 -13.08
N ILE A 380 -7.72 -1.08 -12.19
CA ILE A 380 -7.08 -2.39 -12.00
C ILE A 380 -7.06 -2.66 -10.49
N PRO A 381 -7.86 -3.59 -9.98
CA PRO A 381 -7.80 -3.99 -8.58
C PRO A 381 -6.42 -4.50 -8.20
N THR A 382 -5.88 -4.02 -7.06
CA THR A 382 -4.57 -4.47 -6.58
C THR A 382 -4.66 -5.82 -5.88
N ASP A 383 -3.60 -6.63 -6.00
CA ASP A 383 -3.40 -7.85 -5.21
C ASP A 383 -1.93 -7.93 -4.75
N GLU A 384 -1.64 -7.19 -3.67
CA GLU A 384 -0.30 -7.10 -3.11
C GLU A 384 0.17 -8.46 -2.58
N GLU A 385 -0.73 -9.22 -1.96
CA GLU A 385 -0.41 -10.53 -1.41
C GLU A 385 -0.05 -11.55 -2.51
N LEU A 386 -0.77 -11.52 -3.65
CA LEU A 386 -0.40 -12.34 -4.81
C LEU A 386 0.98 -11.95 -5.35
N MET A 387 1.30 -10.66 -5.38
CA MET A 387 2.62 -10.21 -5.82
C MET A 387 3.73 -10.70 -4.89
N ILE A 388 3.50 -10.67 -3.57
CA ILE A 388 4.42 -11.23 -2.56
C ILE A 388 4.58 -12.73 -2.77
N ALA A 389 3.50 -13.47 -2.99
CA ALA A 389 3.55 -14.91 -3.27
C ALA A 389 4.35 -15.23 -4.54
N LYS A 390 4.15 -14.45 -5.63
CA LYS A 390 4.91 -14.59 -6.89
C LYS A 390 6.41 -14.33 -6.70
N ASP A 391 6.77 -13.29 -5.95
CA ASP A 391 8.17 -13.00 -5.63
C ASP A 391 8.81 -14.14 -4.83
N THR A 392 8.07 -14.63 -3.82
CA THR A 392 8.51 -15.75 -2.98
C THR A 392 8.79 -16.99 -3.84
N MET A 393 7.85 -17.36 -4.71
CA MET A 393 8.02 -18.47 -5.63
C MET A 393 9.24 -18.27 -6.55
N ALA A 394 9.36 -17.10 -7.16
CA ALA A 394 10.43 -16.81 -8.12
C ALA A 394 11.82 -16.85 -7.52
N LEU A 395 11.99 -16.51 -6.23
CA LEU A 395 13.27 -16.56 -5.53
C LEU A 395 13.68 -17.99 -5.15
N LEU A 396 12.70 -18.85 -4.87
CA LEU A 396 12.97 -20.23 -4.43
C LEU A 396 13.12 -21.22 -5.59
N GLN A 397 12.69 -20.85 -6.80
CA GLN A 397 12.84 -21.66 -8.01
C GLN A 397 14.15 -21.41 -8.77
N LYS A 398 15.00 -20.51 -8.27
CA LYS A 398 16.34 -20.22 -8.81
C LYS A 398 17.38 -21.13 -8.19
#